data_edd5b93222a56f6a220c534c25ed7dfa
#
_entry.id   edd5b93222a56f6a220c534c25ed7dfa
#
_cell.length_a   1.000
_cell.length_b   1.000
_cell.length_c   1.000
_cell.angle_alpha   90.00
_cell.angle_beta   90.00
_cell.angle_gamma   90.00
#
_symmetry.space_group_name_H-M   'P 1'
#
loop_
_entity.id
_entity.type
_entity.pdbx_description
1 polymer ?
#
loop_
_entity_poly.entity_id
_entity_poly.type
_entity_poly.pdbx_seq_one_letter_code
_entity_poly.pdbx_strand_id
1 'polypeptide(L)'
;MPPKSKRNLRAGKLLFAGLLLGIALILVHSALDEFKPWAVPEEFTHLKNPLQPSDSNLTAARAIYRDECLQCHGSHGKGDGPEAYMHKPAPHDLTNSVLMSRVTDGEIFYQISQGRRPMPPFKSRLTSDQRWQLVLLVRAFAQPPSALQTQSHP
;
A
#
# COMPACT_ATOMS: atom_id res chain seq x y z
N MET A 1 -31.52 -48.15 -30.82
CA MET A 1 -31.49 -46.77 -30.33
C MET A 1 -30.57 -46.70 -29.08
N PRO A 2 -29.49 -45.93 -29.06
CA PRO A 2 -28.66 -45.82 -27.86
C PRO A 2 -29.39 -44.97 -26.79
N PRO A 3 -29.24 -45.32 -25.52
CA PRO A 3 -30.02 -44.70 -24.44
C PRO A 3 -29.66 -43.22 -24.29
N LYS A 4 -30.61 -42.34 -24.49
CA LYS A 4 -30.52 -40.86 -24.38
C LYS A 4 -29.97 -40.38 -23.02
N SER A 5 -30.03 -41.21 -21.97
CA SER A 5 -29.61 -40.92 -20.58
C SER A 5 -28.10 -40.67 -20.43
N LYS A 6 -27.24 -41.51 -21.03
CA LYS A 6 -25.77 -41.40 -20.86
C LYS A 6 -25.16 -40.16 -21.55
N ARG A 7 -25.79 -39.70 -22.64
CA ARG A 7 -25.33 -38.53 -23.39
C ARG A 7 -25.61 -37.24 -22.64
N ASN A 8 -26.77 -37.13 -22.02
CA ASN A 8 -27.16 -35.96 -21.22
C ASN A 8 -26.32 -35.84 -19.93
N LEU A 9 -25.98 -36.96 -19.31
CA LEU A 9 -25.13 -36.97 -18.11
C LEU A 9 -23.69 -36.52 -18.41
N ARG A 10 -23.15 -36.89 -19.58
CA ARG A 10 -21.81 -36.45 -20.04
C ARG A 10 -21.79 -34.95 -20.36
N ALA A 11 -22.83 -34.44 -21.03
CA ALA A 11 -22.99 -33.03 -21.32
C ALA A 11 -23.11 -32.18 -20.04
N GLY A 12 -23.90 -32.65 -19.06
CA GLY A 12 -24.00 -32.00 -17.75
C GLY A 12 -22.66 -31.92 -16.98
N LYS A 13 -21.87 -33.02 -17.03
CA LYS A 13 -20.54 -33.02 -16.40
C LYS A 13 -19.56 -32.05 -17.05
N LEU A 14 -19.60 -31.93 -18.40
CA LEU A 14 -18.75 -30.99 -19.12
C LEU A 14 -19.13 -29.53 -18.83
N LEU A 15 -20.43 -29.21 -18.79
CA LEU A 15 -20.91 -27.89 -18.41
C LEU A 15 -20.53 -27.51 -16.99
N PHE A 16 -20.67 -28.44 -16.05
CA PHE A 16 -20.28 -28.23 -14.66
C PHE A 16 -18.76 -28.04 -14.50
N ALA A 17 -17.95 -28.84 -15.17
CA ALA A 17 -16.50 -28.68 -15.20
C ALA A 17 -16.07 -27.32 -15.80
N GLY A 18 -16.71 -26.89 -16.89
CA GLY A 18 -16.50 -25.59 -17.51
C GLY A 18 -16.85 -24.42 -16.54
N LEU A 19 -17.95 -24.54 -15.82
CA LEU A 19 -18.34 -23.54 -14.80
C LEU A 19 -17.30 -23.45 -13.68
N LEU A 20 -16.87 -24.60 -13.13
CA LEU A 20 -15.84 -24.60 -12.09
C LEU A 20 -14.51 -24.02 -12.55
N LEU A 21 -14.09 -24.33 -13.78
CA LEU A 21 -12.89 -23.74 -14.36
C LEU A 21 -13.03 -22.22 -14.50
N GLY A 22 -14.18 -21.76 -14.98
CA GLY A 22 -14.47 -20.32 -15.08
C GLY A 22 -14.40 -19.59 -13.74
N ILE A 23 -15.00 -20.17 -12.71
CA ILE A 23 -14.94 -19.64 -11.34
C ILE A 23 -13.48 -19.61 -10.82
N ALA A 24 -12.73 -20.71 -11.04
CA ALA A 24 -11.33 -20.77 -10.62
C ALA A 24 -10.48 -19.71 -11.30
N LEU A 25 -10.67 -19.48 -12.61
CA LEU A 25 -9.98 -18.42 -13.36
C LEU A 25 -10.31 -17.03 -12.85
N ILE A 26 -11.58 -16.76 -12.52
CA ILE A 26 -12.01 -15.48 -11.94
C ILE A 26 -11.34 -15.27 -10.57
N LEU A 27 -11.33 -16.30 -9.72
CA LEU A 27 -10.72 -16.22 -8.39
C LEU A 27 -9.21 -16.00 -8.47
N VAL A 28 -8.51 -16.70 -9.38
CA VAL A 28 -7.08 -16.50 -9.62
C VAL A 28 -6.82 -15.08 -10.15
N HIS A 29 -7.62 -14.60 -11.09
CA HIS A 29 -7.46 -13.24 -11.62
C HIS A 29 -7.65 -12.19 -10.53
N SER A 30 -8.70 -12.32 -9.70
CA SER A 30 -8.94 -11.42 -8.57
C SER A 30 -7.80 -11.42 -7.56
N ALA A 31 -7.23 -12.60 -7.25
CA ALA A 31 -6.09 -12.71 -6.35
C ALA A 31 -4.81 -12.06 -6.92
N LEU A 32 -4.59 -12.17 -8.23
CA LEU A 32 -3.45 -11.53 -8.88
C LEU A 32 -3.58 -10.01 -8.95
N ASP A 33 -4.80 -9.47 -9.09
CA ASP A 33 -5.04 -8.02 -9.07
C ASP A 33 -4.75 -7.39 -7.68
N GLU A 34 -4.92 -8.15 -6.61
CA GLU A 34 -4.63 -7.70 -5.24
C GLU A 34 -3.12 -7.46 -5.02
N PHE A 35 -2.26 -8.16 -5.77
CA PHE A 35 -0.79 -8.03 -5.72
C PHE A 35 -0.21 -7.09 -6.79
N LYS A 36 -1.05 -6.38 -7.54
CA LYS A 36 -0.56 -5.50 -8.59
C LYS A 36 0.29 -4.37 -7.98
N PRO A 37 1.56 -4.20 -8.42
CA PRO A 37 2.39 -3.11 -7.97
C PRO A 37 1.72 -1.76 -8.20
N TRP A 38 2.04 -0.78 -7.38
CA TRP A 38 1.55 0.58 -7.59
C TRP A 38 2.21 1.17 -8.84
N ALA A 39 1.42 1.45 -9.88
CA ALA A 39 1.93 2.10 -11.08
C ALA A 39 2.21 3.58 -10.78
N VAL A 40 3.48 3.90 -10.55
CA VAL A 40 3.94 5.26 -10.34
C VAL A 40 4.49 5.79 -11.67
N PRO A 41 4.03 6.97 -12.16
CA PRO A 41 4.60 7.58 -13.36
C PRO A 41 6.10 7.86 -13.20
N GLU A 42 6.86 7.71 -14.29
CA GLU A 42 8.32 7.78 -14.27
C GLU A 42 8.85 9.12 -13.73
N GLU A 43 8.14 10.22 -14.01
CA GLU A 43 8.50 11.55 -13.51
C GLU A 43 8.56 11.64 -11.98
N PHE A 44 7.86 10.75 -11.24
CA PHE A 44 7.91 10.70 -9.78
C PHE A 44 9.03 9.81 -9.26
N THR A 45 9.44 8.78 -10.00
CA THR A 45 10.41 7.79 -9.50
C THR A 45 11.77 8.40 -9.18
N HIS A 46 12.13 9.49 -9.85
CA HIS A 46 13.41 10.17 -9.67
C HIS A 46 13.37 11.38 -8.75
N LEU A 47 12.17 11.76 -8.25
CA LEU A 47 12.06 12.89 -7.35
C LEU A 47 12.73 12.56 -6.00
N LYS A 48 13.52 13.52 -5.53
CA LYS A 48 14.10 13.49 -4.19
C LYS A 48 13.31 14.41 -3.29
N ASN A 49 13.26 14.06 -2.00
CA ASN A 49 12.62 14.91 -1.02
C ASN A 49 13.36 16.26 -0.95
N PRO A 50 12.70 17.40 -1.20
CA PRO A 50 13.34 18.71 -1.10
C PRO A 50 13.59 19.14 0.35
N LEU A 51 12.92 18.48 1.32
CA LEU A 51 13.04 18.78 2.73
C LEU A 51 14.12 17.90 3.37
N GLN A 52 14.87 18.48 4.30
CA GLN A 52 15.83 17.73 5.11
C GLN A 52 15.15 17.17 6.38
N PRO A 53 15.59 16.00 6.88
CA PRO A 53 15.17 15.51 8.18
C PRO A 53 15.58 16.53 9.26
N SER A 54 14.60 17.05 9.99
CA SER A 54 14.80 17.95 11.14
C SER A 54 13.72 17.67 12.18
N ASP A 55 13.96 18.03 13.43
CA ASP A 55 12.98 17.85 14.49
C ASP A 55 11.67 18.59 14.19
N SER A 56 11.75 19.78 13.60
CA SER A 56 10.56 20.56 13.19
C SER A 56 9.75 19.85 12.12
N ASN A 57 10.40 19.35 11.04
CA ASN A 57 9.73 18.63 9.97
C ASN A 57 9.12 17.31 10.47
N LEU A 58 9.85 16.57 11.29
CA LEU A 58 9.35 15.31 11.85
C LEU A 58 8.20 15.53 12.85
N THR A 59 8.26 16.60 13.65
CA THR A 59 7.16 16.97 14.57
C THR A 59 5.90 17.33 13.79
N ALA A 60 6.01 18.16 12.75
CA ALA A 60 4.89 18.50 11.87
C ALA A 60 4.32 17.25 11.19
N ALA A 61 5.20 16.37 10.66
CA ALA A 61 4.78 15.12 10.04
C ALA A 61 4.04 14.19 11.00
N ARG A 62 4.50 14.08 12.26
CA ARG A 62 3.83 13.25 13.29
C ARG A 62 2.43 13.77 13.62
N ALA A 63 2.24 15.09 13.65
CA ALA A 63 0.92 15.68 13.87
C ALA A 63 -0.04 15.30 12.74
N ILE A 64 0.38 15.49 11.48
CA ILE A 64 -0.42 15.13 10.31
C ILE A 64 -0.70 13.61 10.27
N TYR A 65 0.33 12.81 10.54
CA TYR A 65 0.21 11.35 10.53
C TYR A 65 -0.80 10.84 11.56
N ARG A 66 -0.80 11.40 12.77
CA ARG A 66 -1.76 11.07 13.81
C ARG A 66 -3.19 11.32 13.38
N ASP A 67 -3.42 12.43 12.69
CA ASP A 67 -4.76 12.88 12.34
C ASP A 67 -5.30 12.20 11.07
N GLU A 68 -4.41 11.83 10.13
CA GLU A 68 -4.79 11.39 8.79
C GLU A 68 -4.41 9.93 8.45
N CYS A 69 -3.45 9.33 9.13
CA CYS A 69 -2.84 8.07 8.72
C CYS A 69 -2.93 6.97 9.78
N LEU A 70 -2.89 7.34 11.07
CA LEU A 70 -2.75 6.43 12.21
C LEU A 70 -3.85 5.37 12.23
N GLN A 71 -5.10 5.72 11.89
CA GLN A 71 -6.24 4.82 11.98
C GLN A 71 -6.02 3.53 11.15
N CYS A 72 -5.33 3.65 10.03
CA CYS A 72 -5.01 2.51 9.18
C CYS A 72 -3.58 2.00 9.40
N HIS A 73 -2.59 2.91 9.44
CA HIS A 73 -1.18 2.53 9.46
C HIS A 73 -0.61 2.24 10.86
N GLY A 74 -1.35 2.53 11.94
CA GLY A 74 -0.89 2.33 13.32
C GLY A 74 0.08 3.40 13.79
N SER A 75 0.26 3.52 15.11
CA SER A 75 1.10 4.57 15.71
C SER A 75 2.57 4.50 15.35
N HIS A 76 3.04 3.31 14.97
CA HIS A 76 4.43 3.04 14.59
C HIS A 76 4.60 2.70 13.10
N GLY A 77 3.54 2.83 12.29
CA GLY A 77 3.59 2.55 10.88
C GLY A 77 3.60 1.06 10.50
N LYS A 78 3.18 0.16 11.39
CA LYS A 78 3.20 -1.29 11.16
C LYS A 78 2.03 -1.81 10.34
N GLY A 79 1.09 -0.95 9.93
CA GLY A 79 -0.13 -1.36 9.26
C GLY A 79 -1.15 -2.00 10.20
N ASP A 80 -1.00 -1.78 11.50
CA ASP A 80 -1.77 -2.36 12.61
C ASP A 80 -2.71 -1.34 13.27
N GLY A 81 -3.12 -0.32 12.54
CA GLY A 81 -4.06 0.68 13.05
C GLY A 81 -5.43 0.10 13.39
N PRO A 82 -6.21 0.81 14.22
CA PRO A 82 -7.54 0.34 14.65
C PRO A 82 -8.49 -0.05 13.52
N GLU A 83 -8.35 0.55 12.35
CA GLU A 83 -9.19 0.29 11.16
C GLU A 83 -8.50 -0.63 10.13
N ALA A 84 -7.25 -1.06 10.36
CA ALA A 84 -6.48 -1.86 9.40
C ALA A 84 -7.20 -3.13 8.96
N TYR A 85 -7.90 -3.81 9.89
CA TYR A 85 -8.61 -5.06 9.63
C TYR A 85 -9.80 -4.92 8.64
N MET A 86 -10.29 -3.69 8.46
CA MET A 86 -11.43 -3.42 7.56
C MET A 86 -10.98 -3.26 6.09
N HIS A 87 -9.68 -3.19 5.84
CA HIS A 87 -9.15 -2.85 4.52
C HIS A 87 -8.50 -4.04 3.83
N LYS A 88 -8.79 -4.15 2.51
CA LYS A 88 -8.13 -5.09 1.59
C LYS A 88 -7.72 -4.35 0.32
N PRO A 89 -6.44 -4.39 -0.04
CA PRO A 89 -5.34 -4.97 0.73
C PRO A 89 -5.12 -4.28 2.08
N ALA A 90 -4.51 -4.98 3.02
CA ALA A 90 -4.14 -4.41 4.31
C ALA A 90 -3.12 -3.28 4.14
N PRO A 91 -3.11 -2.28 5.05
CA PRO A 91 -2.08 -1.25 5.04
C PRO A 91 -0.68 -1.87 5.15
N HIS A 92 0.27 -1.33 4.37
CA HIS A 92 1.65 -1.83 4.38
C HIS A 92 2.34 -1.54 5.71
N ASP A 93 3.22 -2.45 6.13
CA ASP A 93 4.17 -2.23 7.21
C ASP A 93 5.30 -1.30 6.74
N LEU A 94 5.21 -0.03 7.15
CA LEU A 94 6.19 1.01 6.81
C LEU A 94 7.50 0.87 7.59
N THR A 95 7.56 -0.03 8.59
CA THR A 95 8.79 -0.32 9.33
C THR A 95 9.66 -1.37 8.65
N ASN A 96 9.14 -2.04 7.62
CA ASN A 96 9.87 -3.03 6.86
C ASN A 96 10.94 -2.36 5.98
N SER A 97 12.17 -2.31 6.47
CA SER A 97 13.30 -1.65 5.80
C SER A 97 13.61 -2.25 4.41
N VAL A 98 13.41 -3.56 4.23
CA VAL A 98 13.64 -4.24 2.95
C VAL A 98 12.62 -3.77 1.89
N LEU A 99 11.36 -3.64 2.26
CA LEU A 99 10.34 -3.11 1.35
C LEU A 99 10.56 -1.62 1.08
N MET A 100 10.81 -0.85 2.12
CA MET A 100 10.97 0.60 2.02
C MET A 100 12.24 1.02 1.28
N SER A 101 13.29 0.20 1.25
CA SER A 101 14.49 0.47 0.44
C SER A 101 14.26 0.33 -1.08
N ARG A 102 13.21 -0.36 -1.49
CA ARG A 102 12.85 -0.56 -2.91
C ARG A 102 11.96 0.54 -3.48
N VAL A 103 11.44 1.40 -2.62
CA VAL A 103 10.52 2.49 -3.00
C VAL A 103 11.25 3.81 -2.85
N THR A 104 11.24 4.65 -3.87
CA THR A 104 11.88 5.98 -3.83
C THR A 104 11.05 6.99 -3.05
N ASP A 105 11.63 8.12 -2.67
CA ASP A 105 10.91 9.21 -1.99
C ASP A 105 9.78 9.77 -2.86
N GLY A 106 10.02 9.91 -4.15
CA GLY A 106 9.02 10.39 -5.09
C GLY A 106 7.87 9.41 -5.28
N GLU A 107 8.14 8.09 -5.22
CA GLU A 107 7.09 7.08 -5.25
C GLU A 107 6.23 7.14 -3.98
N ILE A 108 6.82 7.28 -2.79
CA ILE A 108 6.07 7.48 -1.54
C ILE A 108 5.24 8.75 -1.61
N PHE A 109 5.82 9.86 -2.10
CA PHE A 109 5.13 11.12 -2.29
C PHE A 109 3.93 10.98 -3.24
N TYR A 110 4.10 10.26 -4.36
CA TYR A 110 3.03 9.97 -5.29
C TYR A 110 1.92 9.13 -4.64
N GLN A 111 2.29 8.08 -3.93
CA GLN A 111 1.35 7.20 -3.24
C GLN A 111 0.50 7.97 -2.21
N ILE A 112 1.12 8.83 -1.40
CA ILE A 112 0.40 9.71 -0.48
C ILE A 112 -0.50 10.68 -1.25
N SER A 113 0.00 11.25 -2.35
CA SER A 113 -0.73 12.25 -3.11
C SER A 113 -1.97 11.72 -3.79
N GLN A 114 -1.86 10.58 -4.48
CA GLN A 114 -2.91 10.04 -5.32
C GLN A 114 -3.81 9.04 -4.60
N GLY A 115 -3.31 8.39 -3.57
CA GLY A 115 -4.01 7.30 -2.95
C GLY A 115 -4.27 6.14 -3.91
N ARG A 116 -4.65 5.00 -3.38
CA ARG A 116 -5.24 3.87 -4.12
C ARG A 116 -6.14 3.14 -3.15
N ARG A 117 -7.40 3.02 -3.47
CA ARG A 117 -8.35 2.33 -2.58
C ARG A 117 -7.77 1.07 -1.97
N PRO A 118 -7.88 0.90 -0.64
CA PRO A 118 -8.65 1.72 0.30
C PRO A 118 -7.98 3.02 0.78
N MET A 119 -6.69 3.27 0.52
CA MET A 119 -5.98 4.49 0.91
C MET A 119 -6.53 5.71 0.14
N PRO A 120 -7.01 6.78 0.82
CA PRO A 120 -7.53 7.97 0.16
C PRO A 120 -6.41 8.84 -0.44
N PRO A 121 -6.72 9.71 -1.42
CA PRO A 121 -5.78 10.71 -1.94
C PRO A 121 -5.66 11.90 -0.99
N PHE A 122 -4.42 12.38 -0.77
CA PHE A 122 -4.16 13.54 0.09
C PHE A 122 -3.76 14.81 -0.66
N LYS A 123 -3.64 14.77 -1.99
CA LYS A 123 -3.22 15.91 -2.81
C LYS A 123 -4.08 17.17 -2.61
N SER A 124 -5.38 17.02 -2.40
CA SER A 124 -6.32 18.12 -2.16
C SER A 124 -6.45 18.55 -0.71
N ARG A 125 -5.96 17.73 0.24
CA ARG A 125 -6.11 17.93 1.70
C ARG A 125 -4.83 18.45 2.35
N LEU A 126 -3.68 18.09 1.79
CA LEU A 126 -2.36 18.42 2.31
C LEU A 126 -1.55 19.21 1.27
N THR A 127 -0.79 20.19 1.73
CA THR A 127 0.16 20.91 0.88
C THR A 127 1.28 19.97 0.38
N SER A 128 2.04 20.42 -0.62
CA SER A 128 3.20 19.67 -1.09
C SER A 128 4.20 19.41 0.04
N ASP A 129 4.51 20.44 0.84
CA ASP A 129 5.49 20.34 1.93
C ASP A 129 5.01 19.36 3.02
N GLN A 130 3.72 19.40 3.38
CA GLN A 130 3.15 18.45 4.32
C GLN A 130 3.27 17.00 3.85
N ARG A 131 3.07 16.74 2.57
CA ARG A 131 3.26 15.40 2.00
C ARG A 131 4.73 14.98 1.98
N TRP A 132 5.65 15.91 1.70
CA TRP A 132 7.08 15.66 1.77
C TRP A 132 7.55 15.43 3.23
N GLN A 133 6.99 16.14 4.19
CA GLN A 133 7.21 15.87 5.62
C GLN A 133 6.77 14.44 6.01
N LEU A 134 5.62 13.99 5.49
CA LEU A 134 5.18 12.60 5.70
C LEU A 134 6.15 11.60 5.07
N VAL A 135 6.77 11.87 3.92
CA VAL A 135 7.82 11.02 3.34
C VAL A 135 9.01 10.88 4.31
N LEU A 136 9.45 11.96 4.95
CA LEU A 136 10.51 11.90 5.99
C LEU A 136 10.12 11.00 7.15
N LEU A 137 8.87 11.08 7.61
CA LEU A 137 8.39 10.23 8.71
C LEU A 137 8.31 8.76 8.30
N VAL A 138 7.84 8.45 7.09
CA VAL A 138 7.82 7.08 6.55
C VAL A 138 9.23 6.50 6.49
N ARG A 139 10.22 7.29 6.08
CA ARG A 139 11.63 6.88 6.11
C ARG A 139 12.13 6.64 7.52
N ALA A 140 11.73 7.49 8.47
CA ALA A 140 12.10 7.33 9.88
C ALA A 140 11.53 6.03 10.49
N PHE A 141 10.33 5.60 10.12
CA PHE A 141 9.78 4.31 10.57
C PHE A 141 10.60 3.11 10.08
N ALA A 142 11.19 3.19 8.89
CA ALA A 142 11.98 2.11 8.30
C ALA A 142 13.42 2.04 8.82
N GLN A 143 13.87 3.04 9.61
CA GLN A 143 15.22 3.07 10.18
C GLN A 143 15.25 2.33 11.52
N PRO A 144 16.35 1.61 11.82
CA PRO A 144 16.52 1.03 13.15
C PRO A 144 16.63 2.15 14.21
N PRO A 145 16.15 1.94 15.44
CA PRO A 145 16.14 2.95 16.50
C PRO A 145 17.48 3.61 16.79
N SER A 146 18.59 2.92 16.52
CA SER A 146 19.98 3.42 16.72
C SER A 146 20.39 4.52 15.73
N ALA A 147 19.77 4.59 14.54
CA ALA A 147 20.14 5.58 13.53
C ALA A 147 19.57 6.99 13.83
N LEU A 148 18.51 7.07 14.64
CA LEU A 148 17.89 8.33 15.03
C LEU A 148 18.64 9.07 16.15
N GLN A 149 19.49 8.36 16.91
CA GLN A 149 20.22 8.92 18.06
C GLN A 149 21.54 9.60 17.67
N THR A 150 22.05 9.35 16.47
CA THR A 150 23.36 9.88 16.03
C THR A 150 23.27 11.28 15.42
N GLN A 151 22.06 11.81 15.19
CA GLN A 151 21.85 13.11 14.56
C GLN A 151 21.56 14.25 15.56
N SER A 152 21.57 13.99 16.86
CA SER A 152 21.22 14.95 17.92
C SER A 152 22.42 15.48 18.73
N HIS A 153 23.66 15.43 18.18
CA HIS A 153 24.78 16.14 18.79
C HIS A 153 25.42 17.10 17.78
N PRO A 154 25.39 18.41 18.09
CA PRO A 154 26.21 19.41 17.40
C PRO A 154 27.71 19.24 17.71
#